data_4af6fd5a0ae5e31ef9b0f375a6c07076
#
_entry.id   4af6fd5a0ae5e31ef9b0f375a6c07076
#
_cell.length_a   1.000
_cell.length_b   1.000
_cell.length_c   1.000
_cell.angle_alpha   90.00
_cell.angle_beta   90.00
_cell.angle_gamma   90.00
#
_symmetry.space_group_name_H-M   'P 1'
#
loop_
_entity.id
_entity.type
_entity.pdbx_description
1 polymer ?
#
loop_
_entity_poly.entity_id
_entity_poly.type
_entity_poly.pdbx_seq_one_letter_code
_entity_poly.pdbx_strand_id
1 'polypeptide(L)'
;MSHIPNGNFPCHNCIQCQNMVKCTSFTHPRTGKEYKVKGRISCRSTYCVYALTCPCKLWYIGKTKRELKTRICEHKWAIRHHDEKSSVARHFNQANHSLGDLRFFGIEIVNMPKRGGDRDRLLLQRECFWIHSLDSMMPNSGLNEENIFTCFL
;
A
#
# COMPACT_ATOMS: atom_id res chain seq x y z
N MET A 1 5.43 -6.32 -30.50
CA MET A 1 5.75 -6.44 -29.08
C MET A 1 4.54 -6.07 -28.25
N SER A 2 4.11 -6.98 -27.41
CA SER A 2 3.03 -6.69 -26.51
C SER A 2 3.53 -5.80 -25.37
N HIS A 3 2.90 -4.66 -25.20
CA HIS A 3 3.16 -3.76 -24.10
C HIS A 3 2.40 -4.28 -22.88
N ILE A 4 3.13 -4.64 -21.81
CA ILE A 4 2.49 -4.99 -20.55
C ILE A 4 2.14 -3.68 -19.87
N PRO A 5 0.84 -3.35 -19.69
CA PRO A 5 0.47 -2.07 -19.12
C PRO A 5 0.81 -2.01 -17.62
N ASN A 6 1.15 -0.83 -17.14
CA ASN A 6 1.27 -0.58 -15.71
C ASN A 6 -0.12 -0.59 -15.08
N GLY A 7 -0.19 -0.96 -13.84
CA GLY A 7 -1.45 -0.97 -13.11
C GLY A 7 -1.54 -2.13 -12.13
N ASN A 8 -2.69 -2.22 -11.48
CA ASN A 8 -3.02 -3.29 -10.54
C ASN A 8 -3.93 -4.30 -11.21
N PHE A 9 -3.53 -5.56 -11.17
CA PHE A 9 -4.27 -6.66 -11.80
C PHE A 9 -4.37 -7.82 -10.83
N PRO A 10 -5.59 -8.25 -10.44
CA PRO A 10 -5.74 -9.41 -9.56
C PRO A 10 -5.10 -10.64 -10.16
N CYS A 11 -4.51 -11.50 -9.32
CA CYS A 11 -3.89 -12.74 -9.80
C CYS A 11 -4.91 -13.83 -10.13
N HIS A 12 -6.16 -13.66 -9.68
CA HIS A 12 -7.27 -14.60 -9.85
C HIS A 12 -7.03 -15.96 -9.19
N ASN A 13 -6.08 -16.04 -8.26
CA ASN A 13 -5.72 -17.30 -7.62
C ASN A 13 -5.46 -17.14 -6.12
N CYS A 14 -6.01 -16.11 -5.49
CA CYS A 14 -5.90 -15.94 -4.04
C CYS A 14 -7.10 -15.20 -3.48
N ILE A 15 -7.29 -15.35 -2.17
CA ILE A 15 -8.42 -14.70 -1.47
C ILE A 15 -8.30 -13.18 -1.45
N GLN A 16 -7.07 -12.65 -1.58
CA GLN A 16 -6.87 -11.21 -1.51
C GLN A 16 -7.35 -10.47 -2.76
N CYS A 17 -7.56 -11.18 -3.87
CA CYS A 17 -8.03 -10.58 -5.12
C CYS A 17 -9.31 -9.76 -4.93
N GLN A 18 -10.20 -10.22 -4.07
CA GLN A 18 -11.49 -9.54 -3.84
C GLN A 18 -11.35 -8.18 -3.18
N ASN A 19 -10.21 -7.91 -2.56
CA ASN A 19 -9.93 -6.61 -1.91
C ASN A 19 -9.05 -5.70 -2.77
N MET A 20 -8.53 -6.19 -3.89
CA MET A 20 -7.67 -5.39 -4.75
C MET A 20 -8.49 -4.45 -5.63
N VAL A 21 -8.06 -3.19 -5.68
CA VAL A 21 -8.61 -2.21 -6.62
C VAL A 21 -7.87 -2.39 -7.95
N LYS A 22 -8.58 -2.79 -9.00
CA LYS A 22 -8.01 -2.89 -10.33
C LYS A 22 -7.96 -1.50 -10.94
N CYS A 23 -6.75 -0.95 -11.09
CA CYS A 23 -6.61 0.41 -11.58
C CYS A 23 -5.25 0.62 -12.25
N THR A 24 -5.19 1.56 -13.18
CA THR A 24 -3.92 2.00 -13.79
C THR A 24 -3.45 3.32 -13.20
N SER A 25 -4.35 4.02 -12.53
CA SER A 25 -4.07 5.27 -11.82
C SER A 25 -4.95 5.33 -10.57
N PHE A 26 -4.59 6.21 -9.66
CA PHE A 26 -5.39 6.44 -8.46
C PHE A 26 -5.45 7.93 -8.16
N THR A 27 -6.54 8.37 -7.53
CA THR A 27 -6.79 9.77 -7.23
C THR A 27 -6.82 9.97 -5.73
N HIS A 28 -6.05 10.95 -5.24
CA HIS A 28 -6.04 11.27 -3.82
C HIS A 28 -7.41 11.82 -3.41
N PRO A 29 -8.03 11.27 -2.35
CA PRO A 29 -9.42 11.64 -2.00
C PRO A 29 -9.60 13.07 -1.52
N ARG A 30 -8.54 13.70 -1.00
CA ARG A 30 -8.62 15.09 -0.51
C ARG A 30 -8.24 16.12 -1.56
N THR A 31 -7.12 15.87 -2.27
CA THR A 31 -6.58 16.86 -3.21
C THR A 31 -7.13 16.72 -4.60
N GLY A 32 -7.67 15.55 -4.95
CA GLY A 32 -8.11 15.24 -6.30
C GLY A 32 -6.98 15.00 -7.29
N LYS A 33 -5.73 15.02 -6.82
CA LYS A 33 -4.58 14.79 -7.70
C LYS A 33 -4.51 13.33 -8.13
N GLU A 34 -4.29 13.11 -9.43
CA GLU A 34 -4.17 11.78 -9.99
C GLU A 34 -2.71 11.37 -10.09
N TYR A 35 -2.43 10.11 -9.79
CA TYR A 35 -1.11 9.51 -9.88
C TYR A 35 -1.21 8.23 -10.70
N LYS A 36 -0.20 7.96 -11.51
CA LYS A 36 -0.13 6.72 -12.28
C LYS A 36 0.60 5.65 -11.49
N VAL A 37 0.08 4.42 -11.56
CA VAL A 37 0.73 3.26 -10.95
C VAL A 37 2.05 3.00 -11.69
N LYS A 38 3.12 2.75 -10.93
CA LYS A 38 4.46 2.55 -11.48
C LYS A 38 4.83 1.08 -11.46
N GLY A 39 4.53 0.40 -12.53
CA GLY A 39 4.80 -1.00 -12.74
C GLY A 39 3.53 -1.84 -12.87
N ARG A 40 3.69 -3.07 -13.30
CA ARG A 40 2.59 -4.03 -13.33
C ARG A 40 2.55 -4.78 -12.01
N ILE A 41 1.51 -4.55 -11.24
CA ILE A 41 1.40 -5.05 -9.87
C ILE A 41 0.25 -6.05 -9.77
N SER A 42 0.52 -7.19 -9.12
CA SER A 42 -0.50 -8.18 -8.80
C SER A 42 -0.39 -8.55 -7.32
N CYS A 43 -1.27 -9.43 -6.88
CA CYS A 43 -1.21 -9.96 -5.52
C CYS A 43 0.12 -10.66 -5.21
N ARG A 44 0.85 -11.09 -6.24
CA ARG A 44 2.11 -11.82 -6.10
C ARG A 44 3.36 -10.94 -6.26
N SER A 45 3.19 -9.65 -6.50
CA SER A 45 4.32 -8.74 -6.64
C SER A 45 5.08 -8.59 -5.34
N THR A 46 6.42 -8.46 -5.47
CA THR A 46 7.33 -8.25 -4.35
C THR A 46 8.00 -6.89 -4.50
N TYR A 47 8.63 -6.42 -3.43
CA TYR A 47 9.35 -5.14 -3.42
C TYR A 47 8.47 -4.00 -3.96
N CYS A 48 7.35 -3.78 -3.31
CA CYS A 48 6.43 -2.73 -3.75
C CYS A 48 5.95 -1.86 -2.59
N VAL A 49 5.58 -0.64 -2.95
CA VAL A 49 4.85 0.28 -2.08
C VAL A 49 3.38 0.14 -2.44
N TYR A 50 2.53 0.04 -1.43
CA TYR A 50 1.10 -0.19 -1.59
C TYR A 50 0.30 0.74 -0.70
N ALA A 51 -0.99 0.87 -0.99
CA ALA A 51 -1.94 1.62 -0.17
C ALA A 51 -3.04 0.69 0.33
N LEU A 52 -3.44 0.90 1.58
CA LEU A 52 -4.67 0.35 2.13
C LEU A 52 -5.66 1.50 2.29
N THR A 53 -6.91 1.25 1.94
CA THR A 53 -7.95 2.27 2.04
C THR A 53 -9.18 1.70 2.72
N CYS A 54 -10.00 2.60 3.27
CA CYS A 54 -11.25 2.25 3.94
C CYS A 54 -12.35 3.20 3.50
N PRO A 55 -13.63 2.93 3.85
CA PRO A 55 -14.75 3.81 3.48
C PRO A 55 -14.62 5.23 4.01
N CYS A 56 -13.83 5.47 5.07
CA CYS A 56 -13.57 6.80 5.60
C CYS A 56 -12.63 7.62 4.71
N LYS A 57 -12.08 7.01 3.66
CA LYS A 57 -11.12 7.64 2.75
C LYS A 57 -9.79 7.99 3.44
N LEU A 58 -9.44 7.26 4.49
CA LEU A 58 -8.14 7.36 5.14
C LEU A 58 -7.23 6.30 4.54
N TRP A 59 -6.00 6.69 4.19
CA TRP A 59 -5.07 5.80 3.52
C TRP A 59 -3.90 5.46 4.42
N TYR A 60 -3.46 4.22 4.33
CA TYR A 60 -2.21 3.74 4.91
C TYR A 60 -1.28 3.35 3.78
N ILE A 61 -0.06 3.87 3.80
CA ILE A 61 0.97 3.55 2.81
C ILE A 61 1.97 2.62 3.47
N GLY A 62 2.22 1.49 2.85
CA GLY A 62 3.16 0.50 3.37
C GLY A 62 4.11 0.02 2.30
N LYS A 63 5.09 -0.78 2.74
CA LYS A 63 6.03 -1.44 1.85
C LYS A 63 6.10 -2.92 2.17
N THR A 64 6.47 -3.73 1.20
CA THR A 64 6.72 -5.14 1.43
C THR A 64 7.82 -5.63 0.50
N LYS A 65 8.70 -6.48 1.04
CA LYS A 65 9.68 -7.22 0.24
C LYS A 65 9.11 -8.56 -0.21
N ARG A 66 8.12 -9.07 0.51
CA ARG A 66 7.46 -10.33 0.22
C ARG A 66 6.29 -10.11 -0.73
N GLU A 67 5.63 -11.19 -1.13
CA GLU A 67 4.44 -11.06 -1.99
C GLU A 67 3.39 -10.18 -1.32
N LEU A 68 2.78 -9.29 -2.10
CA LEU A 68 1.78 -8.35 -1.60
C LEU A 68 0.64 -9.08 -0.89
N LYS A 69 0.17 -10.20 -1.43
CA LYS A 69 -0.90 -11.00 -0.81
C LYS A 69 -0.57 -11.43 0.61
N THR A 70 0.69 -11.73 0.89
CA THR A 70 1.13 -12.12 2.24
C THR A 70 0.99 -10.95 3.20
N ARG A 71 1.41 -9.78 2.77
CA ARG A 71 1.31 -8.58 3.60
C ARG A 71 -0.14 -8.20 3.86
N ILE A 72 -1.01 -8.33 2.87
CA ILE A 72 -2.44 -8.06 3.05
C ILE A 72 -3.05 -9.06 4.02
N CYS A 73 -2.66 -10.32 3.93
CA CYS A 73 -3.09 -11.34 4.89
C CYS A 73 -2.73 -10.95 6.32
N GLU A 74 -1.52 -10.42 6.53
CA GLU A 74 -1.07 -9.96 7.86
C GLU A 74 -1.91 -8.78 8.35
N HIS A 75 -2.25 -7.84 7.48
CA HIS A 75 -3.13 -6.73 7.85
C HIS A 75 -4.52 -7.22 8.26
N LYS A 76 -5.08 -8.16 7.51
CA LYS A 76 -6.38 -8.76 7.86
C LYS A 76 -6.32 -9.50 9.19
N TRP A 77 -5.22 -10.21 9.45
CA TRP A 77 -5.02 -10.89 10.72
C TRP A 77 -5.04 -9.89 11.89
N ALA A 78 -4.31 -8.79 11.74
CA ALA A 78 -4.25 -7.76 12.76
C ALA A 78 -5.64 -7.17 13.06
N ILE A 79 -6.43 -6.93 12.02
CA ILE A 79 -7.80 -6.41 12.18
C ILE A 79 -8.66 -7.42 12.96
N ARG A 80 -8.62 -8.71 12.57
CA ARG A 80 -9.40 -9.74 13.22
C ARG A 80 -9.04 -9.94 14.69
N HIS A 81 -7.75 -9.77 15.02
CA HIS A 81 -7.23 -10.03 16.38
C HIS A 81 -7.13 -8.76 17.20
N HIS A 82 -7.65 -7.64 16.72
CA HIS A 82 -7.63 -6.36 17.42
C HIS A 82 -6.22 -5.96 17.89
N ASP A 83 -5.25 -6.09 16.98
CA ASP A 83 -3.85 -5.76 17.28
C ASP A 83 -3.69 -4.24 17.42
N GLU A 84 -3.51 -3.80 18.66
CA GLU A 84 -3.40 -2.37 18.98
C GLU A 84 -2.10 -1.74 18.48
N LYS A 85 -1.12 -2.54 18.10
CA LYS A 85 0.13 -2.03 17.52
C LYS A 85 -0.04 -1.61 16.07
N SER A 86 -1.11 -2.06 15.41
CA SER A 86 -1.40 -1.72 14.02
C SER A 86 -2.37 -0.54 13.99
N SER A 87 -1.96 0.57 13.37
CA SER A 87 -2.83 1.74 13.21
C SER A 87 -4.04 1.41 12.34
N VAL A 88 -3.85 0.58 11.32
CA VAL A 88 -4.94 0.12 10.44
C VAL A 88 -5.95 -0.68 11.25
N ALA A 89 -5.48 -1.65 12.05
CA ALA A 89 -6.37 -2.47 12.86
C ALA A 89 -7.13 -1.63 13.87
N ARG A 90 -6.46 -0.71 14.55
CA ARG A 90 -7.14 0.20 15.50
C ARG A 90 -8.26 0.97 14.82
N HIS A 91 -7.97 1.56 13.66
CA HIS A 91 -8.96 2.34 12.95
C HIS A 91 -10.15 1.49 12.50
N PHE A 92 -9.88 0.33 11.90
CA PHE A 92 -10.96 -0.56 11.45
C PHE A 92 -11.86 -1.00 12.60
N ASN A 93 -11.26 -1.31 13.75
CA ASN A 93 -12.03 -1.76 14.91
C ASN A 93 -12.80 -0.62 15.55
N GLN A 94 -12.23 0.58 15.65
CA GLN A 94 -12.90 1.75 16.20
C GLN A 94 -14.04 2.24 15.33
N ALA A 95 -13.87 2.17 14.01
CA ALA A 95 -14.87 2.64 13.05
C ALA A 95 -15.88 1.55 12.66
N ASN A 96 -15.76 0.35 13.24
CA ASN A 96 -16.60 -0.81 12.90
C ASN A 96 -16.55 -1.17 11.43
N HIS A 97 -15.38 -1.00 10.80
CA HIS A 97 -15.17 -1.50 9.44
C HIS A 97 -14.97 -3.01 9.45
N SER A 98 -15.47 -3.68 8.43
CA SER A 98 -15.25 -5.12 8.26
C SER A 98 -14.06 -5.38 7.34
N LEU A 99 -13.61 -6.64 7.27
CA LEU A 99 -12.57 -7.02 6.32
C LEU A 99 -12.99 -6.77 4.87
N GLY A 100 -14.30 -6.86 4.59
CA GLY A 100 -14.83 -6.55 3.27
C GLY A 100 -14.73 -5.07 2.89
N ASP A 101 -14.54 -4.19 3.87
CA ASP A 101 -14.37 -2.76 3.62
C ASP A 101 -12.94 -2.39 3.27
N LEU A 102 -12.00 -3.30 3.47
CA LEU A 102 -10.59 -3.06 3.17
C LEU A 102 -10.38 -3.15 1.65
N ARG A 103 -9.68 -2.14 1.10
CA ARG A 103 -9.23 -2.15 -0.28
C ARG A 103 -7.74 -1.90 -0.31
N PHE A 104 -7.07 -2.49 -1.28
CA PHE A 104 -5.65 -2.25 -1.45
C PHE A 104 -5.30 -2.14 -2.93
N PHE A 105 -4.23 -1.42 -3.19
CA PHE A 105 -3.62 -1.37 -4.51
C PHE A 105 -2.13 -1.07 -4.36
N GLY A 106 -1.34 -1.54 -5.34
CA GLY A 106 0.08 -1.22 -5.39
C GLY A 106 0.29 0.14 -6.03
N ILE A 107 1.26 0.87 -5.54
CA ILE A 107 1.62 2.19 -6.05
C ILE A 107 2.83 2.11 -6.96
N GLU A 108 3.86 1.41 -6.51
CA GLU A 108 5.14 1.36 -7.23
C GLU A 108 5.87 0.06 -6.96
N ILE A 109 6.42 -0.56 -8.01
CA ILE A 109 7.39 -1.66 -7.87
C ILE A 109 8.78 -1.06 -7.86
N VAL A 110 9.57 -1.45 -6.86
CA VAL A 110 10.94 -0.98 -6.70
C VAL A 110 11.88 -2.04 -7.28
N ASN A 111 12.51 -1.71 -8.40
CA ASN A 111 13.45 -2.61 -9.06
C ASN A 111 14.86 -2.43 -8.50
N MET A 112 15.73 -3.43 -8.74
CA MET A 112 17.15 -3.27 -8.43
C MET A 112 17.71 -2.07 -9.20
N PRO A 113 18.48 -1.20 -8.54
CA PRO A 113 19.15 -0.11 -9.26
C PRO A 113 20.09 -0.68 -10.33
N LYS A 114 20.14 -0.05 -11.49
CA LYS A 114 20.98 -0.51 -12.62
C LYS A 114 22.45 -0.59 -12.28
N ARG A 115 22.92 0.28 -11.39
CA ARG A 115 24.33 0.32 -10.96
C ARG A 115 24.59 -0.45 -9.68
N GLY A 116 23.62 -1.29 -9.27
CA GLY A 116 23.67 -1.96 -7.98
C GLY A 116 23.26 -1.03 -6.86
N GLY A 117 23.36 -1.54 -5.64
CA GLY A 117 22.98 -0.77 -4.46
C GLY A 117 22.02 -1.54 -3.59
N ASP A 118 21.49 -0.84 -2.59
CA ASP A 118 20.63 -1.42 -1.56
C ASP A 118 19.16 -1.26 -1.96
N ARG A 119 18.58 -2.35 -2.43
CA ARG A 119 17.16 -2.35 -2.84
C ARG A 119 16.22 -2.12 -1.65
N ASP A 120 16.59 -2.62 -0.48
CA ASP A 120 15.79 -2.41 0.73
C ASP A 120 15.75 -0.95 1.12
N ARG A 121 16.89 -0.28 1.01
CA ARG A 121 16.98 1.16 1.29
C ARG A 121 16.15 1.96 0.29
N LEU A 122 16.23 1.59 -0.98
CA LEU A 122 15.45 2.25 -2.02
C LEU A 122 13.95 2.05 -1.77
N LEU A 123 13.54 0.84 -1.39
CA LEU A 123 12.15 0.57 -1.04
C LEU A 123 11.68 1.46 0.11
N LEU A 124 12.49 1.59 1.15
CA LEU A 124 12.17 2.46 2.28
C LEU A 124 12.04 3.93 1.84
N GLN A 125 12.97 4.39 1.01
CA GLN A 125 12.93 5.76 0.50
C GLN A 125 11.66 6.02 -0.32
N ARG A 126 11.24 5.05 -1.13
CA ARG A 126 10.03 5.18 -1.93
C ARG A 126 8.77 5.16 -1.07
N GLU A 127 8.74 4.33 -0.04
CA GLU A 127 7.63 4.36 0.92
C GLU A 127 7.50 5.75 1.56
N CYS A 128 8.61 6.29 2.05
CA CYS A 128 8.62 7.61 2.68
C CYS A 128 8.20 8.71 1.72
N PHE A 129 8.67 8.63 0.48
CA PHE A 129 8.26 9.57 -0.57
C PHE A 129 6.73 9.56 -0.73
N TRP A 130 6.12 8.39 -0.77
CA TRP A 130 4.68 8.28 -0.96
C TRP A 130 3.88 8.67 0.27
N ILE A 131 4.37 8.34 1.48
CA ILE A 131 3.74 8.80 2.72
C ILE A 131 3.69 10.33 2.73
N HIS A 132 4.78 10.98 2.37
CA HIS A 132 4.85 12.43 2.33
C HIS A 132 3.98 13.01 1.20
N SER A 133 4.08 12.47 -0.01
CA SER A 133 3.35 12.98 -1.18
C SER A 133 1.84 12.86 -1.01
N LEU A 134 1.37 11.79 -0.36
CA LEU A 134 -0.04 11.53 -0.14
C LEU A 134 -0.54 12.02 1.21
N ASP A 135 0.36 12.60 2.01
CA ASP A 135 0.04 13.15 3.33
C ASP A 135 -0.72 12.13 4.19
N SER A 136 -0.23 10.90 4.23
CA SER A 136 -0.92 9.79 4.90
C SER A 136 -0.61 9.67 6.39
N MET A 137 0.19 10.56 6.96
CA MET A 137 0.47 10.56 8.40
C MET A 137 -0.74 10.99 9.21
N MET A 138 -0.94 10.33 10.35
CA MET A 138 -1.92 10.80 11.33
C MET A 138 -1.45 12.10 11.97
N PRO A 139 -2.35 13.03 12.32
CA PRO A 139 -3.80 12.99 12.17
C PRO A 139 -4.34 13.57 10.86
N ASN A 140 -3.47 13.77 9.87
CA ASN A 140 -3.85 14.43 8.62
C ASN A 140 -4.84 13.59 7.81
N SER A 141 -4.43 13.07 6.66
CA SER A 141 -5.35 12.36 5.77
C SER A 141 -5.13 10.86 5.73
N GLY A 142 -4.45 10.30 6.73
CA GLY A 142 -4.13 8.89 6.67
C GLY A 142 -3.96 8.21 8.00
N LEU A 143 -3.48 6.98 7.92
CA LEU A 143 -3.33 6.08 9.05
C LEU A 143 -1.87 5.77 9.40
N ASN A 144 -0.92 6.36 8.69
CA ASN A 144 0.50 6.19 9.02
C ASN A 144 0.83 6.97 10.29
N GLU A 145 1.53 6.33 11.20
CA GLU A 145 1.95 6.98 12.46
C GLU A 145 3.43 6.80 12.75
N GLU A 146 4.16 6.13 11.84
CA GLU A 146 5.58 5.94 12.04
C GLU A 146 6.39 7.19 11.79
N ASN A 147 7.51 7.29 12.49
CA ASN A 147 8.45 8.38 12.32
C ASN A 147 9.18 8.24 10.98
N ILE A 148 8.85 9.10 10.02
CA ILE A 148 9.44 9.05 8.68
C ILE A 148 10.89 9.57 8.66
N PHE A 149 11.40 10.12 9.76
CA PHE A 149 12.78 10.65 9.78
C PHE A 149 13.83 9.58 9.52
N THR A 150 13.52 8.32 9.83
CA THR A 150 14.43 7.20 9.52
C THR A 150 14.69 7.03 8.03
N CYS A 151 13.84 7.60 7.18
CA CYS A 151 13.98 7.49 5.73
C CYS A 151 15.18 8.27 5.20
N PHE A 152 15.66 9.25 5.95
CA PHE A 152 16.72 10.15 5.54
C PHE A 152 18.06 9.82 6.20
N LEU A 153 18.10 8.76 6.97
CA LEU A 153 19.35 8.27 7.59
C LEU A 153 20.13 7.31 6.63
#